data_e1f77af6cb1008320b29cff23a70cc9a
#
_entry.id   e1f77af6cb1008320b29cff23a70cc9a
#
_cell.length_a   1.000
_cell.length_b   1.000
_cell.length_c   1.000
_cell.angle_alpha   90.00
_cell.angle_beta   90.00
_cell.angle_gamma   90.00
#
_symmetry.space_group_name_H-M   'P 1'
#
loop_
_entity.id
_entity.type
_entity.pdbx_description
1 polymer ?
#
loop_
_entity_poly.entity_id
_entity_poly.type
_entity_poly.pdbx_seq_one_letter_code
_entity_poly.pdbx_strand_id
1 'polypeptide(L)'
;MNALETYLTALGPGMDIIAGCQGMSGSELMDRGAPDAIAADLLLLCESYFGRTKFTRLQRRAIADARRNTHSIATLTALERIVNRAPSKKQAWQLRAECCAMTGSMSHILKHARRRLREMKDNTVTPGVRTYRRPNDYWTLAITGTSSFIADLNAALAATGKQSLEAVEKIFFDQAAAARAEVVTNAIVPLDKFIRIRDGHGDDIELDLTNGATITGTEYLRRVLNDVGFS
;
A
#
# COMPACT_ATOMS: atom_id res chain seq x y z
N MET A 1 -6.93 -37.86 -23.45
CA MET A 1 -6.53 -36.63 -22.72
C MET A 1 -5.04 -36.78 -22.46
N ASN A 2 -4.22 -35.87 -22.92
CA ASN A 2 -2.78 -35.97 -22.67
C ASN A 2 -2.46 -35.43 -21.25
N ALA A 3 -1.22 -35.70 -20.75
CA ALA A 3 -0.81 -35.29 -19.39
C ALA A 3 -0.97 -33.78 -19.13
N LEU A 4 -0.75 -32.92 -20.13
CA LEU A 4 -0.94 -31.49 -20.02
C LEU A 4 -2.42 -31.12 -19.85
N GLU A 5 -3.31 -31.72 -20.64
CA GLU A 5 -4.76 -31.47 -20.54
C GLU A 5 -5.30 -31.91 -19.19
N THR A 6 -4.84 -33.08 -18.69
CA THR A 6 -5.19 -33.60 -17.37
C THR A 6 -4.75 -32.61 -16.28
N TYR A 7 -3.52 -32.14 -16.35
CA TYR A 7 -2.96 -31.17 -15.41
C TYR A 7 -3.73 -29.84 -15.43
N LEU A 8 -3.99 -29.27 -16.61
CA LEU A 8 -4.71 -28.01 -16.75
C LEU A 8 -6.16 -28.13 -16.27
N THR A 9 -6.82 -29.25 -16.53
CA THR A 9 -8.17 -29.54 -16.02
C THR A 9 -8.19 -29.63 -14.50
N ALA A 10 -7.17 -30.27 -13.90
CA ALA A 10 -7.05 -30.41 -12.45
C ALA A 10 -6.77 -29.08 -11.73
N LEU A 11 -6.25 -28.07 -12.42
CA LEU A 11 -6.00 -26.75 -11.81
C LEU A 11 -7.28 -25.92 -11.56
N GLY A 12 -8.37 -26.21 -12.29
CA GLY A 12 -9.61 -25.44 -12.25
C GLY A 12 -10.39 -25.53 -10.93
N PRO A 13 -10.61 -26.71 -10.33
CA PRO A 13 -11.47 -26.87 -9.15
C PRO A 13 -10.72 -26.61 -7.83
N GLY A 14 -10.00 -25.50 -7.74
CA GLY A 14 -9.15 -25.19 -6.56
C GLY A 14 -9.90 -25.26 -5.24
N MET A 15 -11.14 -24.76 -5.18
CA MET A 15 -11.94 -24.77 -3.94
C MET A 15 -12.38 -26.19 -3.54
N ASP A 16 -12.61 -27.09 -4.50
CA ASP A 16 -13.00 -28.48 -4.21
C ASP A 16 -11.79 -29.29 -3.73
N ILE A 17 -10.60 -29.00 -4.30
CA ILE A 17 -9.35 -29.60 -3.81
C ILE A 17 -9.08 -29.16 -2.36
N ILE A 18 -9.23 -27.87 -2.05
CA ILE A 18 -9.06 -27.35 -0.69
C ILE A 18 -10.09 -27.98 0.26
N ALA A 19 -11.34 -28.15 -0.17
CA ALA A 19 -12.39 -28.81 0.63
C ALA A 19 -12.03 -30.26 0.95
N GLY A 20 -11.40 -30.97 0.01
CA GLY A 20 -10.90 -32.33 0.20
C GLY A 20 -9.75 -32.46 1.21
N CYS A 21 -9.08 -31.34 1.55
CA CYS A 21 -8.00 -31.33 2.53
C CYS A 21 -8.49 -31.12 3.98
N GLN A 22 -9.78 -30.95 4.21
CA GLN A 22 -10.31 -30.73 5.56
C GLN A 22 -10.02 -31.92 6.47
N GLY A 23 -9.44 -31.63 7.63
CA GLY A 23 -9.06 -32.64 8.62
C GLY A 23 -7.76 -33.38 8.31
N MET A 24 -7.10 -33.11 7.19
CA MET A 24 -5.81 -33.71 6.86
C MET A 24 -4.66 -32.96 7.50
N SER A 25 -3.62 -33.68 7.86
CA SER A 25 -2.31 -33.17 8.25
C SER A 25 -1.39 -32.96 7.05
N GLY A 26 -0.30 -32.22 7.23
CA GLY A 26 0.72 -32.05 6.19
C GLY A 26 1.37 -33.38 5.78
N SER A 27 1.62 -34.28 6.73
CA SER A 27 2.15 -35.63 6.45
C SER A 27 1.20 -36.45 5.58
N GLU A 28 -0.09 -36.45 5.88
CA GLU A 28 -1.08 -37.18 5.06
C GLU A 28 -1.19 -36.63 3.63
N LEU A 29 -1.01 -35.32 3.43
CA LEU A 29 -0.96 -34.73 2.09
C LEU A 29 0.32 -35.14 1.35
N MET A 30 1.47 -35.18 2.03
CA MET A 30 2.74 -35.63 1.46
C MET A 30 2.71 -37.12 1.12
N ASP A 31 2.15 -37.96 1.97
CA ASP A 31 1.94 -39.40 1.72
C ASP A 31 1.07 -39.66 0.48
N ARG A 32 0.20 -38.71 0.13
CA ARG A 32 -0.59 -38.72 -1.12
C ARG A 32 0.16 -38.11 -2.31
N GLY A 33 1.42 -37.77 -2.16
CA GLY A 33 2.31 -37.25 -3.21
C GLY A 33 2.31 -35.74 -3.37
N ALA A 34 1.73 -34.97 -2.43
CA ALA A 34 1.85 -33.52 -2.47
C ALA A 34 3.27 -33.08 -2.07
N PRO A 35 3.97 -32.25 -2.87
CA PRO A 35 5.20 -31.62 -2.43
C PRO A 35 4.98 -30.75 -1.19
N ASP A 36 5.99 -30.62 -0.32
CA ASP A 36 5.95 -29.85 0.93
C ASP A 36 5.31 -28.46 0.79
N ALA A 37 5.76 -27.68 -0.21
CA ALA A 37 5.24 -26.34 -0.47
C ALA A 37 3.75 -26.34 -0.84
N ILE A 38 3.31 -27.36 -1.61
CA ILE A 38 1.91 -27.50 -1.99
C ILE A 38 1.06 -27.94 -0.79
N ALA A 39 1.55 -28.89 0.02
CA ALA A 39 0.88 -29.30 1.24
C ALA A 39 0.68 -28.11 2.20
N ALA A 40 1.70 -27.29 2.40
CA ALA A 40 1.63 -26.07 3.23
C ALA A 40 0.60 -25.07 2.70
N ASP A 41 0.62 -24.78 1.38
CA ASP A 41 -0.34 -23.88 0.75
C ASP A 41 -1.79 -24.40 0.86
N LEU A 42 -2.01 -25.72 0.69
CA LEU A 42 -3.33 -26.36 0.82
C LEU A 42 -3.87 -26.25 2.25
N LEU A 43 -3.03 -26.49 3.26
CA LEU A 43 -3.43 -26.37 4.66
C LEU A 43 -3.75 -24.92 5.03
N LEU A 44 -2.93 -23.96 4.57
CA LEU A 44 -3.18 -22.53 4.75
C LEU A 44 -4.52 -22.11 4.15
N LEU A 45 -4.81 -22.57 2.93
CA LEU A 45 -6.08 -22.29 2.26
C LEU A 45 -7.25 -22.98 2.95
N CYS A 46 -7.07 -24.22 3.39
CA CYS A 46 -8.09 -24.97 4.12
C CYS A 46 -8.48 -24.22 5.41
N GLU A 47 -7.51 -23.79 6.21
CA GLU A 47 -7.77 -22.97 7.41
C GLU A 47 -8.44 -21.64 7.05
N SER A 48 -7.98 -20.98 5.98
CA SER A 48 -8.52 -19.68 5.55
C SER A 48 -9.98 -19.76 5.10
N TYR A 49 -10.38 -20.79 4.38
CA TYR A 49 -11.72 -20.90 3.80
C TYR A 49 -12.69 -21.77 4.61
N PHE A 50 -12.20 -22.77 5.34
CA PHE A 50 -13.03 -23.72 6.09
C PHE A 50 -12.79 -23.66 7.61
N GLY A 51 -11.79 -22.90 8.07
CA GLY A 51 -11.53 -22.69 9.49
C GLY A 51 -12.67 -21.93 10.19
N ARG A 52 -12.68 -21.97 11.52
CA ARG A 52 -13.69 -21.30 12.36
C ARG A 52 -13.63 -19.78 12.22
N THR A 53 -14.77 -19.15 11.91
CA THR A 53 -14.88 -17.70 11.81
C THR A 53 -16.25 -17.21 12.26
N LYS A 54 -16.30 -15.97 12.81
CA LYS A 54 -17.57 -15.29 13.06
C LYS A 54 -18.21 -14.68 11.80
N PHE A 55 -17.48 -14.64 10.68
CA PHE A 55 -17.94 -14.08 9.41
C PHE A 55 -18.51 -15.16 8.46
N THR A 56 -19.29 -16.09 8.98
CA THR A 56 -19.79 -17.28 8.28
C THR A 56 -20.58 -16.99 6.99
N ARG A 57 -21.28 -15.84 6.93
CA ARG A 57 -21.99 -15.42 5.72
C ARG A 57 -21.02 -15.07 4.58
N LEU A 58 -19.96 -14.31 4.90
CA LEU A 58 -18.93 -13.94 3.92
C LEU A 58 -18.10 -15.15 3.51
N GLN A 59 -17.78 -16.04 4.46
CA GLN A 59 -17.10 -17.31 4.20
C GLN A 59 -17.88 -18.17 3.20
N ARG A 60 -19.16 -18.44 3.47
CA ARG A 60 -20.01 -19.24 2.55
C ARG A 60 -20.10 -18.61 1.17
N ARG A 61 -20.25 -17.28 1.11
CA ARG A 61 -20.29 -16.55 -0.16
C ARG A 61 -18.97 -16.68 -0.92
N ALA A 62 -17.82 -16.46 -0.27
CA ALA A 62 -16.52 -16.58 -0.90
C ALA A 62 -16.26 -17.98 -1.45
N ILE A 63 -16.61 -19.04 -0.71
CA ILE A 63 -16.50 -20.43 -1.15
C ILE A 63 -17.39 -20.68 -2.38
N ALA A 64 -18.66 -20.29 -2.32
CA ALA A 64 -19.61 -20.50 -3.42
C ALA A 64 -19.17 -19.76 -4.69
N ASP A 65 -18.73 -18.52 -4.55
CA ASP A 65 -18.28 -17.71 -5.67
C ASP A 65 -16.97 -18.23 -6.26
N ALA A 66 -15.99 -18.65 -5.42
CA ALA A 66 -14.74 -19.24 -5.90
C ALA A 66 -14.94 -20.58 -6.65
N ARG A 67 -15.91 -21.39 -6.23
CA ARG A 67 -16.32 -22.60 -6.94
C ARG A 67 -16.95 -22.27 -8.29
N ARG A 68 -17.94 -21.37 -8.29
CA ARG A 68 -18.66 -20.96 -9.51
C ARG A 68 -17.70 -20.39 -10.56
N ASN A 69 -16.71 -19.61 -10.12
CA ASN A 69 -15.74 -18.96 -10.98
C ASN A 69 -14.48 -19.82 -11.23
N THR A 70 -14.45 -21.05 -10.75
CA THR A 70 -13.37 -22.04 -10.95
C THR A 70 -11.97 -21.50 -10.65
N HIS A 71 -11.84 -20.78 -9.52
CA HIS A 71 -10.52 -20.22 -9.14
C HIS A 71 -9.55 -21.34 -8.81
N SER A 72 -8.36 -21.27 -9.43
CA SER A 72 -7.28 -22.22 -9.17
C SER A 72 -6.65 -22.03 -7.79
N ILE A 73 -6.00 -23.07 -7.27
CA ILE A 73 -5.20 -23.01 -6.03
C ILE A 73 -4.20 -21.84 -6.10
N ALA A 74 -3.50 -21.69 -7.23
CA ALA A 74 -2.52 -20.60 -7.40
C ALA A 74 -3.15 -19.20 -7.24
N THR A 75 -4.36 -19.00 -7.80
CA THR A 75 -5.11 -17.75 -7.65
C THR A 75 -5.48 -17.50 -6.18
N LEU A 76 -6.01 -18.54 -5.51
CA LEU A 76 -6.45 -18.44 -4.11
C LEU A 76 -5.26 -18.22 -3.16
N THR A 77 -4.14 -18.93 -3.33
CA THR A 77 -2.91 -18.73 -2.55
C THR A 77 -2.37 -17.30 -2.71
N ALA A 78 -2.28 -16.81 -3.94
CA ALA A 78 -1.81 -15.46 -4.19
C ALA A 78 -2.77 -14.38 -3.64
N LEU A 79 -4.08 -14.65 -3.66
CA LEU A 79 -5.10 -13.78 -3.07
C LEU A 79 -4.94 -13.73 -1.54
N GLU A 80 -4.75 -14.88 -0.86
CA GLU A 80 -4.59 -14.93 0.59
C GLU A 80 -3.36 -14.16 1.08
N ARG A 81 -2.25 -14.17 0.33
CA ARG A 81 -1.07 -13.35 0.65
C ARG A 81 -1.38 -11.83 0.66
N ILE A 82 -2.39 -11.39 -0.10
CA ILE A 82 -2.87 -10.00 -0.10
C ILE A 82 -3.88 -9.79 1.03
N VAL A 83 -4.85 -10.68 1.17
CA VAL A 83 -5.94 -10.62 2.15
C VAL A 83 -5.41 -10.60 3.59
N ASN A 84 -4.38 -11.38 3.89
CA ASN A 84 -3.74 -11.43 5.21
C ASN A 84 -3.08 -10.11 5.63
N ARG A 85 -2.96 -9.14 4.71
CA ARG A 85 -2.44 -7.79 4.99
C ARG A 85 -3.55 -6.77 5.25
N ALA A 86 -4.82 -7.20 5.27
CA ALA A 86 -5.95 -6.33 5.55
C ALA A 86 -5.94 -5.83 7.02
N PRO A 87 -6.36 -4.58 7.29
CA PRO A 87 -6.28 -3.97 8.62
C PRO A 87 -7.12 -4.68 9.69
N SER A 88 -8.16 -5.41 9.30
CA SER A 88 -9.03 -6.15 10.21
C SER A 88 -9.55 -7.45 9.60
N LYS A 89 -9.91 -8.42 10.45
CA LYS A 89 -10.52 -9.69 10.01
C LYS A 89 -11.83 -9.49 9.22
N LYS A 90 -12.63 -8.45 9.54
CA LYS A 90 -13.83 -8.11 8.79
C LYS A 90 -13.49 -7.69 7.36
N GLN A 91 -12.53 -6.77 7.21
CA GLN A 91 -12.07 -6.29 5.91
C GLN A 91 -11.40 -7.40 5.09
N ALA A 92 -10.63 -8.28 5.74
CA ALA A 92 -10.08 -9.47 5.09
C ALA A 92 -11.18 -10.34 4.48
N TRP A 93 -12.26 -10.62 5.21
CA TRP A 93 -13.38 -11.39 4.69
C TRP A 93 -14.17 -10.66 3.60
N GLN A 94 -14.33 -9.34 3.71
CA GLN A 94 -14.94 -8.54 2.65
C GLN A 94 -14.13 -8.60 1.36
N LEU A 95 -12.81 -8.39 1.44
CA LEU A 95 -11.91 -8.44 0.30
C LEU A 95 -11.89 -9.84 -0.35
N ARG A 96 -11.83 -10.90 0.48
CA ARG A 96 -11.88 -12.29 0.01
C ARG A 96 -13.16 -12.57 -0.76
N ALA A 97 -14.33 -12.23 -0.19
CA ALA A 97 -15.62 -12.44 -0.84
C ALA A 97 -15.77 -11.63 -2.13
N GLU A 98 -15.28 -10.39 -2.15
CA GLU A 98 -15.28 -9.52 -3.33
C GLU A 98 -14.43 -10.12 -4.46
N CYS A 99 -13.20 -10.55 -4.16
CA CYS A 99 -12.29 -11.10 -5.16
C CYS A 99 -12.72 -12.50 -5.64
N CYS A 100 -13.29 -13.32 -4.77
CA CYS A 100 -13.82 -14.63 -5.17
C CYS A 100 -15.03 -14.50 -6.12
N ALA A 101 -15.80 -13.42 -6.03
CA ALA A 101 -16.92 -13.15 -6.94
C ALA A 101 -16.48 -12.65 -8.32
N MET A 102 -15.21 -12.27 -8.51
CA MET A 102 -14.71 -11.80 -9.79
C MET A 102 -14.42 -12.96 -10.74
N THR A 103 -14.64 -12.71 -12.02
CA THR A 103 -14.19 -13.56 -13.13
C THR A 103 -12.97 -12.95 -13.81
N GLY A 104 -12.21 -13.74 -14.55
CA GLY A 104 -11.07 -13.28 -15.34
C GLY A 104 -9.73 -13.84 -14.90
N SER A 105 -8.66 -13.26 -15.40
CA SER A 105 -7.31 -13.75 -15.12
C SER A 105 -6.89 -13.50 -13.67
N MET A 106 -6.01 -14.36 -13.15
CA MET A 106 -5.37 -14.19 -11.85
C MET A 106 -4.78 -12.77 -11.69
N SER A 107 -4.09 -12.27 -12.73
CA SER A 107 -3.49 -10.92 -12.71
C SER A 107 -4.53 -9.82 -12.48
N HIS A 108 -5.69 -9.91 -13.13
CA HIS A 108 -6.79 -8.96 -12.96
C HIS A 108 -7.33 -8.97 -11.54
N ILE A 109 -7.61 -10.15 -10.98
CA ILE A 109 -8.12 -10.34 -9.62
C ILE A 109 -7.13 -9.77 -8.59
N LEU A 110 -5.82 -10.10 -8.72
CA LEU A 110 -4.80 -9.62 -7.79
C LEU A 110 -4.55 -8.12 -7.91
N LYS A 111 -4.66 -7.54 -9.10
CA LYS A 111 -4.59 -6.08 -9.29
C LYS A 111 -5.74 -5.38 -8.54
N HIS A 112 -6.95 -5.91 -8.67
CA HIS A 112 -8.12 -5.42 -7.93
C HIS A 112 -7.91 -5.56 -6.41
N ALA A 113 -7.50 -6.75 -5.93
CA ALA A 113 -7.24 -6.98 -4.51
C ALA A 113 -6.22 -6.00 -3.92
N ARG A 114 -5.11 -5.71 -4.63
CA ARG A 114 -4.09 -4.74 -4.19
C ARG A 114 -4.64 -3.31 -4.14
N ARG A 115 -5.49 -2.91 -5.11
CA ARG A 115 -6.15 -1.60 -5.10
C ARG A 115 -7.06 -1.49 -3.89
N ARG A 116 -7.96 -2.47 -3.67
CA ARG A 116 -8.89 -2.49 -2.54
C ARG A 116 -8.17 -2.51 -1.19
N LEU A 117 -7.06 -3.27 -1.09
CA LEU A 117 -6.25 -3.26 0.12
C LEU A 117 -5.65 -1.88 0.42
N ARG A 118 -5.23 -1.13 -0.59
CA ARG A 118 -4.73 0.26 -0.40
C ARG A 118 -5.84 1.19 0.08
N GLU A 119 -7.04 1.07 -0.49
CA GLU A 119 -8.21 1.85 -0.07
C GLU A 119 -8.67 1.53 1.36
N MET A 120 -8.48 0.27 1.81
CA MET A 120 -8.81 -0.17 3.18
C MET A 120 -7.79 0.25 4.22
N LYS A 121 -6.55 0.48 3.81
CA LYS A 121 -5.53 1.00 4.72
C LYS A 121 -5.78 2.49 4.88
N ASP A 122 -6.03 2.89 6.13
CA ASP A 122 -5.99 4.30 6.49
C ASP A 122 -4.59 4.82 6.19
N ASN A 123 -4.47 5.51 5.06
CA ASN A 123 -3.22 6.12 4.62
C ASN A 123 -3.00 7.47 5.33
N THR A 124 -3.41 7.59 6.58
CA THR A 124 -2.98 8.71 7.41
C THR A 124 -1.48 8.57 7.64
N VAL A 125 -0.73 9.16 6.72
CA VAL A 125 0.71 9.32 6.86
C VAL A 125 0.91 10.29 8.02
N THR A 126 1.36 9.78 9.16
CA THR A 126 1.68 10.63 10.31
C THR A 126 3.06 11.25 10.08
N PRO A 127 3.16 12.59 10.04
CA PRO A 127 4.44 13.27 9.99
C PRO A 127 5.31 12.84 11.19
N GLY A 128 6.61 12.73 10.96
CA GLY A 128 7.55 12.35 12.02
C GLY A 128 8.89 11.88 11.50
N VAL A 129 9.77 11.58 12.45
CA VAL A 129 11.11 11.06 12.18
C VAL A 129 11.21 9.64 12.73
N ARG A 130 11.73 8.72 11.92
CA ARG A 130 11.93 7.32 12.32
C ARG A 130 13.35 6.89 11.99
N THR A 131 13.95 6.12 12.88
CA THR A 131 15.26 5.51 12.67
C THR A 131 15.12 4.01 12.48
N TYR A 132 15.88 3.46 11.53
CA TYR A 132 15.93 2.03 11.24
C TYR A 132 17.37 1.55 11.28
N ARG A 133 17.65 0.51 12.09
CA ARG A 133 18.94 -0.16 12.07
C ARG A 133 19.06 -0.99 10.78
N ARG A 134 20.20 -0.92 10.14
CA ARG A 134 20.56 -1.69 8.94
C ARG A 134 21.70 -2.66 9.27
N PRO A 135 21.97 -3.67 8.44
CA PRO A 135 23.18 -4.48 8.57
C PRO A 135 24.45 -3.63 8.55
N ASN A 136 25.54 -4.15 9.12
CA ASN A 136 26.87 -3.52 9.16
C ASN A 136 26.89 -2.18 9.93
N ASP A 137 26.10 -2.06 11.01
CA ASP A 137 26.01 -0.91 11.89
C ASP A 137 25.56 0.41 11.22
N TYR A 138 25.01 0.34 10.03
CA TYR A 138 24.36 1.48 9.41
C TYR A 138 22.97 1.75 9.99
N TRP A 139 22.61 3.02 10.01
CA TRP A 139 21.28 3.48 10.40
C TRP A 139 20.68 4.31 9.28
N THR A 140 19.37 4.21 9.12
CA THR A 140 18.60 5.06 8.20
C THR A 140 17.71 5.98 9.02
N LEU A 141 17.82 7.29 8.79
CA LEU A 141 16.89 8.28 9.26
C LEU A 141 15.86 8.54 8.16
N ALA A 142 14.58 8.31 8.45
CA ALA A 142 13.48 8.59 7.54
C ALA A 142 12.63 9.73 8.09
N ILE A 143 12.50 10.78 7.31
CA ILE A 143 11.68 11.94 7.63
C ILE A 143 10.40 11.87 6.78
N THR A 144 9.25 11.96 7.44
CA THR A 144 7.95 12.02 6.80
C THR A 144 7.31 13.36 7.12
N GLY A 145 7.00 14.14 6.12
CA GLY A 145 6.41 15.47 6.27
C GLY A 145 5.45 15.80 5.13
N THR A 146 4.93 17.02 5.11
CA THR A 146 4.14 17.51 3.98
C THR A 146 5.00 17.54 2.71
N SER A 147 4.35 17.50 1.55
CA SER A 147 5.02 17.57 0.25
C SER A 147 5.93 18.79 0.14
N SER A 148 5.44 19.95 0.59
CA SER A 148 6.20 21.20 0.60
C SER A 148 7.43 21.15 1.52
N PHE A 149 7.28 20.64 2.75
CA PHE A 149 8.40 20.50 3.68
C PHE A 149 9.51 19.59 3.13
N ILE A 150 9.14 18.44 2.55
CA ILE A 150 10.12 17.50 1.97
C ILE A 150 10.77 18.10 0.72
N ALA A 151 10.03 18.86 -0.10
CA ALA A 151 10.59 19.54 -1.25
C ALA A 151 11.58 20.64 -0.83
N ASP A 152 11.26 21.43 0.17
CA ASP A 152 12.16 22.46 0.72
C ASP A 152 13.44 21.83 1.31
N LEU A 153 13.30 20.71 2.04
CA LEU A 153 14.44 19.95 2.56
C LEU A 153 15.34 19.41 1.43
N ASN A 154 14.73 18.86 0.37
CA ASN A 154 15.47 18.39 -0.80
C ASN A 154 16.17 19.53 -1.54
N ALA A 155 15.51 20.69 -1.67
CA ALA A 155 16.10 21.87 -2.28
C ALA A 155 17.29 22.40 -1.45
N ALA A 156 17.19 22.44 -0.13
CA ALA A 156 18.29 22.80 0.76
C ALA A 156 19.48 21.84 0.62
N LEU A 157 19.23 20.53 0.53
CA LEU A 157 20.26 19.51 0.27
C LEU A 157 20.91 19.71 -1.10
N ALA A 158 20.13 19.97 -2.15
CA ALA A 158 20.63 20.21 -3.50
C ALA A 158 21.49 21.49 -3.59
N ALA A 159 21.15 22.53 -2.85
CA ALA A 159 21.91 23.79 -2.80
C ALA A 159 23.33 23.60 -2.24
N THR A 160 23.62 22.57 -1.48
CA THR A 160 24.99 22.24 -1.03
C THR A 160 25.85 21.59 -2.14
N GLY A 161 25.31 21.37 -3.34
CA GLY A 161 25.99 20.82 -4.51
C GLY A 161 26.11 19.30 -4.53
N LYS A 162 25.73 18.59 -3.47
CA LYS A 162 25.74 17.11 -3.39
C LYS A 162 24.62 16.61 -2.49
N GLN A 163 23.86 15.64 -2.95
CA GLN A 163 22.99 14.83 -2.07
C GLN A 163 23.83 13.79 -1.33
N SER A 164 24.73 14.22 -0.47
CA SER A 164 25.66 13.38 0.28
C SER A 164 25.44 13.48 1.79
N LEU A 165 25.99 12.55 2.55
CA LEU A 165 25.99 12.61 4.01
C LEU A 165 26.64 13.91 4.52
N GLU A 166 27.72 14.38 3.88
CA GLU A 166 28.39 15.64 4.15
C GLU A 166 27.45 16.86 4.03
N ALA A 167 26.54 16.84 3.04
CA ALA A 167 25.53 17.88 2.88
C ALA A 167 24.53 17.89 4.05
N VAL A 168 24.15 16.70 4.52
CA VAL A 168 23.29 16.55 5.69
C VAL A 168 24.00 17.05 6.94
N GLU A 169 25.27 16.66 7.15
CA GLU A 169 26.09 17.13 8.28
C GLU A 169 26.19 18.65 8.29
N LYS A 170 26.48 19.27 7.12
CA LYS A 170 26.58 20.71 6.97
C LYS A 170 25.28 21.44 7.32
N ILE A 171 24.13 20.91 6.92
CA ILE A 171 22.83 21.53 7.19
C ILE A 171 22.43 21.39 8.66
N PHE A 172 22.69 20.25 9.27
CA PHE A 172 22.18 19.96 10.62
C PHE A 172 23.16 20.32 11.74
N PHE A 173 24.46 20.29 11.50
CA PHE A 173 25.47 20.41 12.54
C PHE A 173 26.39 21.63 12.38
N ASP A 174 26.52 22.21 11.17
CA ASP A 174 27.30 23.39 10.94
C ASP A 174 26.43 24.67 11.13
N GLN A 175 26.38 25.15 12.37
CA GLN A 175 25.62 26.36 12.73
C GLN A 175 26.05 27.65 11.97
N ALA A 176 27.27 27.67 11.42
CA ALA A 176 27.78 28.80 10.62
C ALA A 176 27.27 28.73 9.15
N ALA A 177 26.85 27.55 8.67
CA ALA A 177 26.37 27.36 7.30
C ALA A 177 24.86 27.44 7.15
N ALA A 178 24.12 27.70 8.23
CA ALA A 178 22.67 27.94 8.21
C ALA A 178 22.30 29.30 7.62
N ALA A 179 22.98 29.73 6.56
CA ALA A 179 22.37 30.62 5.60
C ALA A 179 21.17 29.88 5.05
N ARG A 180 19.96 30.23 5.51
CA ARG A 180 18.70 29.76 4.95
C ARG A 180 18.82 29.93 3.43
N ALA A 181 19.00 28.85 2.69
CA ALA A 181 18.79 28.89 1.25
C ALA A 181 17.36 29.41 1.09
N GLU A 182 17.21 30.63 0.63
CA GLU A 182 15.90 31.22 0.34
C GLU A 182 15.36 30.45 -0.87
N VAL A 183 14.64 29.40 -0.60
CA VAL A 183 14.01 28.59 -1.64
C VAL A 183 12.79 29.36 -2.11
N VAL A 184 12.99 30.20 -3.13
CA VAL A 184 11.91 30.90 -3.80
C VAL A 184 11.11 29.85 -4.57
N THR A 185 9.99 29.41 -4.00
CA THR A 185 9.05 28.51 -4.65
C THR A 185 7.88 29.32 -5.16
N ASN A 186 7.70 29.34 -6.47
CA ASN A 186 6.57 30.02 -7.10
C ASN A 186 5.37 29.09 -7.17
N ALA A 187 4.20 29.58 -6.81
CA ALA A 187 2.91 28.95 -7.06
C ALA A 187 2.21 29.68 -8.21
N ILE A 188 1.77 28.95 -9.22
CA ILE A 188 0.89 29.48 -10.26
C ILE A 188 -0.54 29.28 -9.78
N VAL A 189 -1.19 30.35 -9.33
CA VAL A 189 -2.56 30.31 -8.82
C VAL A 189 -3.51 30.89 -9.85
N PRO A 190 -4.39 30.09 -10.47
CA PRO A 190 -5.47 30.60 -11.32
C PRO A 190 -6.36 31.61 -10.55
N LEU A 191 -6.80 32.66 -11.21
CA LEU A 191 -7.54 33.76 -10.57
C LEU A 191 -8.81 33.29 -9.84
N ASP A 192 -9.53 32.35 -10.44
CA ASP A 192 -10.72 31.75 -9.84
C ASP A 192 -10.42 31.00 -8.54
N LYS A 193 -9.34 30.23 -8.52
CA LYS A 193 -8.85 29.55 -7.31
C LYS A 193 -8.39 30.57 -6.27
N PHE A 194 -7.68 31.63 -6.66
CA PHE A 194 -7.24 32.68 -5.75
C PHE A 194 -8.40 33.36 -5.03
N ILE A 195 -9.49 33.70 -5.76
CA ILE A 195 -10.69 34.31 -5.18
C ILE A 195 -11.29 33.37 -4.12
N ARG A 196 -11.44 32.09 -4.42
CA ARG A 196 -11.98 31.09 -3.48
C ARG A 196 -11.09 30.91 -2.24
N ILE A 197 -9.77 30.92 -2.42
CA ILE A 197 -8.82 30.84 -1.30
C ILE A 197 -8.97 32.06 -0.38
N ARG A 198 -9.04 33.26 -0.96
CA ARG A 198 -9.27 34.51 -0.21
C ARG A 198 -10.60 34.48 0.56
N ASP A 199 -11.62 33.90 -0.01
CA ASP A 199 -12.97 33.84 0.57
C ASP A 199 -13.12 32.70 1.62
N GLY A 200 -12.01 32.06 2.04
CA GLY A 200 -11.97 31.07 3.13
C GLY A 200 -12.11 29.61 2.71
N HIS A 201 -12.14 29.31 1.42
CA HIS A 201 -12.24 27.93 0.88
C HIS A 201 -10.86 27.35 0.48
N GLY A 202 -9.80 27.73 1.20
CA GLY A 202 -8.43 27.34 0.85
C GLY A 202 -8.07 25.89 1.14
N ASP A 203 -8.75 25.22 2.08
CA ASP A 203 -8.42 23.84 2.48
C ASP A 203 -8.76 22.81 1.40
N ASP A 204 -9.77 23.10 0.58
CA ASP A 204 -10.21 22.22 -0.51
C ASP A 204 -9.49 22.47 -1.85
N ILE A 205 -8.55 23.42 -1.88
CA ILE A 205 -7.86 23.82 -3.11
C ILE A 205 -6.40 23.41 -3.02
N GLU A 206 -5.98 22.52 -3.92
CA GLU A 206 -4.58 22.15 -4.11
C GLU A 206 -3.92 23.03 -5.18
N LEU A 207 -2.71 23.52 -4.87
CA LEU A 207 -1.86 24.32 -5.73
C LEU A 207 -0.55 23.60 -6.00
N ASP A 208 -0.15 23.52 -7.26
CA ASP A 208 1.13 22.96 -7.67
C ASP A 208 2.22 24.03 -7.55
N LEU A 209 3.35 23.65 -6.97
CA LEU A 209 4.53 24.48 -6.84
C LEU A 209 5.56 24.13 -7.93
N THR A 210 6.39 25.10 -8.29
CA THR A 210 7.44 24.94 -9.31
C THR A 210 8.51 23.90 -8.94
N ASN A 211 8.60 23.51 -7.67
CA ASN A 211 9.50 22.45 -7.18
C ASN A 211 8.86 21.05 -7.22
N GLY A 212 7.67 20.89 -7.82
CA GLY A 212 6.94 19.64 -7.93
C GLY A 212 6.15 19.23 -6.66
N ALA A 213 6.10 20.07 -5.64
CA ALA A 213 5.28 19.86 -4.46
C ALA A 213 3.87 20.42 -4.65
N THR A 214 2.92 19.99 -3.80
CA THR A 214 1.58 20.57 -3.70
C THR A 214 1.36 21.17 -2.33
N ILE A 215 0.62 22.27 -2.25
CA ILE A 215 0.18 22.89 -0.99
C ILE A 215 -1.32 23.20 -1.07
N THR A 216 -1.97 23.30 0.11
CA THR A 216 -3.33 23.82 0.16
C THR A 216 -3.36 25.35 -0.01
N GLY A 217 -4.49 25.87 -0.48
CA GLY A 217 -4.69 27.32 -0.58
C GLY A 217 -4.53 28.04 0.77
N THR A 218 -4.95 27.41 1.86
CA THR A 218 -4.75 27.95 3.22
C THR A 218 -3.28 28.01 3.61
N GLU A 219 -2.50 26.98 3.29
CA GLU A 219 -1.04 26.99 3.53
C GLU A 219 -0.35 28.04 2.66
N TYR A 220 -0.79 28.20 1.40
CA TYR A 220 -0.31 29.25 0.50
C TYR A 220 -0.52 30.65 1.11
N LEU A 221 -1.73 30.98 1.57
CA LEU A 221 -1.99 32.27 2.21
C LEU A 221 -1.13 32.50 3.44
N ARG A 222 -0.95 31.48 4.27
CA ARG A 222 -0.10 31.56 5.46
C ARG A 222 1.36 31.89 5.10
N ARG A 223 1.90 31.31 4.04
CA ARG A 223 3.25 31.60 3.56
C ARG A 223 3.36 33.02 3.02
N VAL A 224 2.44 33.43 2.15
CA VAL A 224 2.41 34.80 1.57
C VAL A 224 2.28 35.85 2.68
N LEU A 225 1.42 35.62 3.68
CA LEU A 225 1.26 36.58 4.80
C LEU A 225 2.52 36.68 5.69
N ASN A 226 3.22 35.55 5.89
CA ASN A 226 4.48 35.56 6.63
C ASN A 226 5.60 36.26 5.88
N ASP A 227 5.65 36.14 4.54
CA ASP A 227 6.67 36.79 3.70
C ASP A 227 6.42 38.30 3.54
N VAL A 228 5.17 38.75 3.67
CA VAL A 228 4.80 40.21 3.54
C VAL A 228 4.89 40.96 4.87
N GLY A 229 5.21 40.25 5.96
CA GLY A 229 5.57 40.93 7.23
C GLY A 229 4.41 41.66 7.92
N PHE A 230 3.19 41.16 7.84
CA PHE A 230 2.11 41.59 8.73
C PHE A 230 2.30 40.92 10.10
N SER A 231 2.97 41.63 10.99
CA SER A 231 3.00 41.33 12.43
C SER A 231 1.87 42.05 13.16
#